data_d070044058edf5091f4d9ce6674a846a
#
_entry.id   d070044058edf5091f4d9ce6674a846a
#
_cell.length_a   1.000
_cell.length_b   1.000
_cell.length_c   1.000
_cell.angle_alpha   90.00
_cell.angle_beta   90.00
_cell.angle_gamma   90.00
#
_symmetry.space_group_name_H-M   'P 1'
#
loop_
_entity.id
_entity.type
_entity.pdbx_description
1 polymer ?
#
loop_
_entity_poly.entity_id
_entity_poly.type
_entity_poly.pdbx_seq_one_letter_code
_entity_poly.pdbx_strand_id
1 'polypeptide(L)'
;MMRKKPKQPNNDKERDYRKIKPFAIKDCDLIAIATGRRAQNLKELRNQLRSIHPGCIYYHFWGGLLRPKFVDPEYNNDFSAWASHALHDSKLAERLGVIDPTDFSDIEGLRQELIEIIDQRLDENEIIPRARSDQQFHFVRSQIVVFDTHHEIKMPEALAKIVPWISVGSVFYHFIDARRRPPEGIDDFRAWLSASGEKYKKLCDRLAEVDPYFVTLSALRHQLSLIFSAYFKGAL
;
A
#
# COMPACT_ATOMS: atom_id res chain seq x y z
N MET A 1 -14.67 46.82 41.91
CA MET A 1 -13.77 45.73 41.44
C MET A 1 -14.62 44.52 41.03
N MET A 2 -14.97 44.42 39.75
CA MET A 2 -15.78 43.29 39.24
C MET A 2 -14.83 42.14 38.86
N ARG A 3 -14.97 40.99 39.51
CA ARG A 3 -14.26 39.74 39.17
C ARG A 3 -14.85 39.14 37.90
N LYS A 4 -14.08 39.07 36.82
CA LYS A 4 -14.42 38.32 35.61
C LYS A 4 -14.49 36.82 35.95
N LYS A 5 -15.65 36.17 35.66
CA LYS A 5 -15.83 34.73 35.72
C LYS A 5 -14.90 34.02 34.70
N PRO A 6 -14.28 32.91 35.04
CA PRO A 6 -13.49 32.16 34.08
C PRO A 6 -14.41 31.58 32.99
N LYS A 7 -14.00 31.70 31.71
CA LYS A 7 -14.66 31.03 30.57
C LYS A 7 -14.64 29.51 30.79
N GLN A 8 -15.81 28.90 30.82
CA GLN A 8 -15.94 27.43 30.76
C GLN A 8 -15.34 26.90 29.45
N PRO A 9 -14.62 25.76 29.47
CA PRO A 9 -14.15 25.15 28.28
C PRO A 9 -15.33 24.66 27.40
N ASN A 10 -15.13 24.78 26.10
CA ASN A 10 -16.11 24.59 25.03
C ASN A 10 -16.62 23.13 24.99
N ASN A 11 -17.68 22.84 25.69
CA ASN A 11 -18.30 21.52 25.91
C ASN A 11 -18.96 20.96 24.63
N ASP A 12 -19.15 21.77 23.59
CA ASP A 12 -19.85 21.37 22.38
C ASP A 12 -18.94 20.54 21.43
N LYS A 13 -17.62 20.80 21.41
CA LYS A 13 -16.67 20.01 20.63
C LYS A 13 -16.56 18.57 21.15
N GLU A 14 -16.54 18.35 22.46
CA GLU A 14 -16.50 17.03 23.07
C GLU A 14 -17.76 16.19 22.88
N ARG A 15 -18.93 16.85 22.73
CA ARG A 15 -20.20 16.15 22.49
C ARG A 15 -20.32 15.55 21.11
N ASP A 16 -19.72 16.16 20.10
CA ASP A 16 -19.80 15.70 18.71
C ASP A 16 -18.94 14.45 18.48
N TYR A 17 -17.78 14.36 19.16
CA TYR A 17 -16.87 13.20 19.05
C TYR A 17 -17.35 11.94 19.76
N ARG A 18 -18.30 12.02 20.70
CA ARG A 18 -18.83 10.84 21.42
C ARG A 18 -19.65 9.89 20.55
N LYS A 19 -20.01 10.30 19.33
CA LYS A 19 -20.75 9.47 18.37
C LYS A 19 -19.88 8.69 17.42
N ILE A 20 -18.59 8.98 17.34
CA ILE A 20 -17.66 8.38 16.38
C ILE A 20 -16.85 7.30 17.08
N LYS A 21 -16.79 6.11 16.46
CA LYS A 21 -15.97 5.02 16.97
C LYS A 21 -14.48 5.44 16.95
N PRO A 22 -13.71 5.25 18.03
CA PRO A 22 -12.29 5.51 18.03
C PRO A 22 -11.59 4.76 16.88
N PHE A 23 -10.55 5.38 16.32
CA PHE A 23 -9.71 4.74 15.32
C PHE A 23 -8.71 3.81 16.01
N ALA A 24 -8.88 2.51 15.86
CA ALA A 24 -7.97 1.52 16.40
C ALA A 24 -6.75 1.38 15.48
N ILE A 25 -5.55 1.64 16.02
CA ILE A 25 -4.30 1.43 15.29
C ILE A 25 -4.00 -0.06 15.28
N LYS A 26 -3.89 -0.62 14.09
CA LYS A 26 -3.46 -2.00 13.87
C LYS A 26 -2.10 -2.01 13.19
N ASP A 27 -1.37 -3.08 13.41
CA ASP A 27 -0.10 -3.37 12.73
C ASP A 27 -0.24 -4.62 11.89
N CYS A 28 0.63 -4.83 10.92
CA CYS A 28 0.61 -6.05 10.14
C CYS A 28 1.99 -6.48 9.67
N ASP A 29 2.07 -7.75 9.31
CA ASP A 29 3.19 -8.32 8.58
C ASP A 29 2.67 -9.26 7.48
N LEU A 30 3.49 -9.53 6.46
CA LEU A 30 3.21 -10.47 5.39
C LEU A 30 4.02 -11.74 5.57
N ILE A 31 3.34 -12.84 5.89
CA ILE A 31 3.95 -14.16 5.91
C ILE A 31 4.14 -14.64 4.46
N ALA A 32 5.37 -14.96 4.11
CA ALA A 32 5.74 -15.51 2.81
C ALA A 32 5.57 -17.05 2.82
N ILE A 33 4.75 -17.56 1.91
CA ILE A 33 4.45 -19.00 1.78
C ILE A 33 4.96 -19.47 0.41
N ALA A 34 5.95 -20.36 0.41
CA ALA A 34 6.46 -20.97 -0.82
C ALA A 34 5.37 -21.85 -1.46
N THR A 35 5.11 -21.64 -2.75
CA THR A 35 4.09 -22.41 -3.48
C THR A 35 4.65 -23.64 -4.19
N GLY A 36 5.97 -23.73 -4.32
CA GLY A 36 6.64 -24.72 -5.16
C GLY A 36 6.52 -24.45 -6.68
N ARG A 37 5.69 -23.49 -7.09
CA ARG A 37 5.57 -23.10 -8.49
C ARG A 37 6.71 -22.18 -8.92
N ARG A 38 7.17 -22.35 -10.15
CA ARG A 38 8.31 -21.61 -10.71
C ARG A 38 8.14 -21.41 -12.21
N ALA A 39 8.87 -20.43 -12.75
CA ALA A 39 8.97 -20.19 -14.18
C ALA A 39 10.42 -19.89 -14.55
N GLN A 40 10.85 -20.39 -15.72
CA GLN A 40 12.20 -20.23 -16.23
C GLN A 40 12.23 -19.34 -17.48
N ASN A 41 11.09 -19.08 -18.09
CA ASN A 41 10.92 -18.21 -19.25
C ASN A 41 9.54 -17.55 -19.24
N LEU A 42 9.31 -16.62 -20.18
CA LEU A 42 8.05 -15.84 -20.24
C LEU A 42 6.82 -16.71 -20.52
N LYS A 43 6.91 -17.77 -21.33
CA LYS A 43 5.78 -18.68 -21.58
C LYS A 43 5.35 -19.40 -20.32
N GLU A 44 6.34 -19.89 -19.54
CA GLU A 44 6.08 -20.52 -18.25
C GLU A 44 5.49 -19.50 -17.24
N LEU A 45 6.07 -18.29 -17.14
CA LEU A 45 5.57 -17.24 -16.28
C LEU A 45 4.09 -16.93 -16.58
N ARG A 46 3.77 -16.66 -17.85
CA ARG A 46 2.39 -16.42 -18.31
C ARG A 46 1.44 -17.57 -17.96
N ASN A 47 1.86 -18.81 -18.24
CA ASN A 47 1.03 -19.97 -17.96
C ASN A 47 0.75 -20.15 -16.46
N GLN A 48 1.74 -19.88 -15.61
CA GLN A 48 1.55 -19.88 -14.16
C GLN A 48 0.62 -18.76 -13.72
N LEU A 49 0.79 -17.53 -14.23
CA LEU A 49 -0.04 -16.38 -13.89
C LEU A 49 -1.53 -16.64 -14.10
N ARG A 50 -1.91 -17.42 -15.11
CA ARG A 50 -3.32 -17.77 -15.39
C ARG A 50 -4.01 -18.56 -14.28
N SER A 51 -3.26 -19.24 -13.43
CA SER A 51 -3.83 -20.19 -12.45
C SER A 51 -3.28 -20.06 -11.03
N ILE A 52 -2.32 -19.16 -10.78
CA ILE A 52 -1.78 -18.99 -9.42
C ILE A 52 -2.81 -18.31 -8.51
N HIS A 53 -2.66 -18.57 -7.22
CA HIS A 53 -3.46 -17.91 -6.20
C HIS A 53 -3.24 -16.38 -6.24
N PRO A 54 -4.29 -15.52 -6.14
CA PRO A 54 -4.17 -14.06 -6.17
C PRO A 54 -3.15 -13.48 -5.19
N GLY A 55 -2.99 -14.12 -4.02
CA GLY A 55 -1.98 -13.77 -3.03
C GLY A 55 -0.53 -13.87 -3.51
N CYS A 56 -0.25 -14.56 -4.64
CA CYS A 56 1.08 -14.54 -5.25
C CYS A 56 1.33 -13.22 -5.97
N ILE A 57 0.35 -12.74 -6.75
CA ILE A 57 0.46 -11.45 -7.41
C ILE A 57 0.59 -10.34 -6.36
N TYR A 58 -0.24 -10.41 -5.32
CA TYR A 58 -0.14 -9.49 -4.19
C TYR A 58 1.27 -9.47 -3.58
N TYR A 59 1.85 -10.64 -3.29
CA TYR A 59 3.18 -10.73 -2.71
C TYR A 59 4.25 -10.07 -3.59
N HIS A 60 4.24 -10.36 -4.88
CA HIS A 60 5.27 -9.88 -5.80
C HIS A 60 5.17 -8.39 -6.14
N PHE A 61 4.03 -7.73 -5.85
CA PHE A 61 3.89 -6.29 -5.94
C PHE A 61 4.13 -5.59 -4.59
N TRP A 62 3.53 -6.08 -3.51
CA TRP A 62 3.52 -5.36 -2.23
C TRP A 62 4.45 -5.94 -1.17
N GLY A 63 4.85 -7.20 -1.29
CA GLY A 63 5.70 -7.86 -0.30
C GLY A 63 7.07 -7.19 -0.13
N GLY A 64 7.57 -6.57 -1.19
CA GLY A 64 8.81 -5.80 -1.16
C GLY A 64 8.76 -4.55 -0.30
N LEU A 65 7.57 -3.95 -0.08
CA LEU A 65 7.42 -2.72 0.71
C LEU A 65 7.68 -2.93 2.21
N LEU A 66 7.29 -4.09 2.74
CA LEU A 66 7.46 -4.42 4.16
C LEU A 66 8.84 -5.00 4.49
N ARG A 67 9.63 -5.38 3.49
CA ARG A 67 10.99 -5.87 3.72
C ARG A 67 11.95 -4.72 3.99
N PRO A 68 12.86 -4.85 4.96
CA PRO A 68 13.94 -3.88 5.14
C PRO A 68 14.75 -3.75 3.85
N LYS A 69 14.97 -2.51 3.40
CA LYS A 69 15.79 -2.20 2.24
C LYS A 69 16.94 -1.33 2.68
N PHE A 70 18.15 -1.67 2.27
CA PHE A 70 19.35 -0.87 2.52
C PHE A 70 19.66 0.09 1.37
N VAL A 71 19.08 -0.18 0.19
CA VAL A 71 19.21 0.62 -1.04
C VAL A 71 17.84 0.68 -1.69
N ASP A 72 17.51 1.79 -2.33
CA ASP A 72 16.28 1.90 -3.11
C ASP A 72 16.33 0.89 -4.27
N PRO A 73 15.28 0.07 -4.46
CA PRO A 73 15.27 -0.92 -5.52
C PRO A 73 15.13 -0.22 -6.87
N GLU A 74 15.83 -0.74 -7.86
CA GLU A 74 15.70 -0.31 -9.25
C GLU A 74 14.27 -0.56 -9.80
N TYR A 75 13.61 -1.60 -9.29
CA TYR A 75 12.25 -1.99 -9.69
C TYR A 75 11.35 -2.17 -8.47
N ASN A 76 10.09 -1.75 -8.60
CA ASN A 76 9.11 -1.77 -7.50
C ASN A 76 8.39 -3.12 -7.33
N ASN A 77 8.50 -4.03 -8.31
CA ASN A 77 7.90 -5.36 -8.24
C ASN A 77 8.87 -6.46 -8.67
N ASP A 78 8.64 -7.67 -8.18
CA ASP A 78 9.53 -8.81 -8.43
C ASP A 78 9.50 -9.28 -9.90
N PHE A 79 8.41 -9.01 -10.66
CA PHE A 79 8.29 -9.40 -12.07
C PHE A 79 9.24 -8.58 -12.95
N SER A 80 9.28 -7.28 -12.75
CA SER A 80 10.20 -6.38 -13.47
C SER A 80 11.66 -6.65 -13.10
N ALA A 81 11.93 -6.85 -11.80
CA ALA A 81 13.27 -7.21 -11.33
C ALA A 81 13.77 -8.53 -11.98
N TRP A 82 12.91 -9.54 -12.03
CA TRP A 82 13.27 -10.83 -12.67
C TRP A 82 13.46 -10.70 -14.18
N ALA A 83 12.63 -9.92 -14.86
CA ALA A 83 12.78 -9.66 -16.29
C ALA A 83 14.13 -9.02 -16.61
N SER A 84 14.57 -8.05 -15.79
CA SER A 84 15.86 -7.39 -15.94
C SER A 84 17.03 -8.32 -15.60
N HIS A 85 17.04 -8.87 -14.37
CA HIS A 85 18.24 -9.53 -13.84
C HIS A 85 18.42 -10.97 -14.31
N ALA A 86 17.32 -11.70 -14.56
CA ALA A 86 17.37 -13.12 -14.91
C ALA A 86 17.17 -13.38 -16.41
N LEU A 87 16.31 -12.61 -17.07
CA LEU A 87 16.07 -12.75 -18.51
C LEU A 87 16.89 -11.76 -19.35
N HIS A 88 17.48 -10.73 -18.73
CA HIS A 88 18.18 -9.64 -19.38
C HIS A 88 17.32 -8.93 -20.45
N ASP A 89 16.01 -8.83 -20.17
CA ASP A 89 15.01 -8.18 -21.02
C ASP A 89 14.62 -6.83 -20.41
N SER A 90 15.43 -5.80 -20.70
CA SER A 90 15.20 -4.44 -20.18
C SER A 90 13.87 -3.84 -20.66
N LYS A 91 13.47 -4.11 -21.91
CA LYS A 91 12.21 -3.61 -22.46
C LYS A 91 10.99 -4.17 -21.71
N LEU A 92 11.02 -5.45 -21.37
CA LEU A 92 9.97 -6.05 -20.55
C LEU A 92 10.03 -5.52 -19.12
N ALA A 93 11.24 -5.40 -18.55
CA ALA A 93 11.42 -4.91 -17.19
C ALA A 93 10.85 -3.49 -17.02
N GLU A 94 11.08 -2.60 -17.98
CA GLU A 94 10.53 -1.24 -17.99
C GLU A 94 8.99 -1.27 -18.06
N ARG A 95 8.40 -2.08 -18.96
CA ARG A 95 6.94 -2.20 -19.09
C ARG A 95 6.28 -2.72 -17.81
N LEU A 96 6.89 -3.72 -17.17
CA LEU A 96 6.39 -4.27 -15.91
C LEU A 96 6.67 -3.34 -14.72
N GLY A 97 7.74 -2.55 -14.79
CA GLY A 97 8.17 -1.65 -13.70
C GLY A 97 7.28 -0.43 -13.51
N VAL A 98 6.61 0.02 -14.60
CA VAL A 98 5.71 1.19 -14.53
C VAL A 98 4.27 0.82 -14.13
N ILE A 99 3.96 -0.46 -13.94
CA ILE A 99 2.63 -0.86 -13.48
C ILE A 99 2.41 -0.32 -12.07
N ASP A 100 1.41 0.54 -11.92
CA ASP A 100 0.88 0.91 -10.61
C ASP A 100 -0.26 -0.05 -10.23
N PRO A 101 -0.05 -0.94 -9.25
CA PRO A 101 -1.08 -1.89 -8.86
C PRO A 101 -2.29 -1.23 -8.16
N THR A 102 -2.21 0.07 -7.86
CA THR A 102 -3.33 0.82 -7.26
C THR A 102 -4.32 1.35 -8.29
N ASP A 103 -3.97 1.32 -9.59
CA ASP A 103 -4.87 1.66 -10.69
C ASP A 103 -5.93 0.58 -10.95
N PHE A 104 -5.77 -0.61 -10.37
CA PHE A 104 -6.67 -1.74 -10.57
C PHE A 104 -7.64 -1.91 -9.40
N SER A 105 -8.92 -2.09 -9.71
CA SER A 105 -9.96 -2.30 -8.70
C SER A 105 -9.78 -3.61 -7.91
N ASP A 106 -9.13 -4.60 -8.53
CA ASP A 106 -8.88 -5.91 -7.94
C ASP A 106 -7.60 -6.58 -8.50
N ILE A 107 -7.23 -7.70 -7.91
CA ILE A 107 -6.04 -8.48 -8.32
C ILE A 107 -6.21 -9.14 -9.69
N GLU A 108 -7.43 -9.42 -10.10
CA GLU A 108 -7.66 -10.07 -11.39
C GLU A 108 -7.43 -9.09 -12.55
N GLY A 109 -7.79 -7.83 -12.40
CA GLY A 109 -7.41 -6.77 -13.36
C GLY A 109 -5.90 -6.64 -13.50
N LEU A 110 -5.16 -6.60 -12.36
CA LEU A 110 -3.70 -6.58 -12.37
C LEU A 110 -3.08 -7.85 -12.98
N ARG A 111 -3.70 -9.03 -12.77
CA ARG A 111 -3.31 -10.29 -13.41
C ARG A 111 -3.42 -10.21 -14.93
N GLN A 112 -4.53 -9.70 -15.43
CA GLN A 112 -4.75 -9.57 -16.87
C GLN A 112 -3.74 -8.63 -17.51
N GLU A 113 -3.45 -7.50 -16.89
CA GLU A 113 -2.43 -6.55 -17.35
C GLU A 113 -1.04 -7.22 -17.45
N LEU A 114 -0.64 -7.97 -16.41
CA LEU A 114 0.62 -8.74 -16.45
C LEU A 114 0.66 -9.72 -17.62
N ILE A 115 -0.42 -10.46 -17.84
CA ILE A 115 -0.53 -11.45 -18.92
C ILE A 115 -0.45 -10.74 -20.27
N GLU A 116 -1.15 -9.63 -20.44
CA GLU A 116 -1.18 -8.87 -21.69
C GLU A 116 0.20 -8.32 -22.06
N ILE A 117 0.89 -7.69 -21.12
CA ILE A 117 2.26 -7.19 -21.34
C ILE A 117 3.21 -8.34 -21.73
N ILE A 118 3.08 -9.49 -21.07
CA ILE A 118 3.93 -10.66 -21.38
C ILE A 118 3.57 -11.24 -22.75
N ASP A 119 2.29 -11.35 -23.11
CA ASP A 119 1.85 -11.85 -24.42
C ASP A 119 2.33 -10.91 -25.53
N GLN A 120 2.18 -9.60 -25.40
CA GLN A 120 2.74 -8.62 -26.33
C GLN A 120 4.26 -8.79 -26.49
N ARG A 121 4.99 -9.01 -25.38
CA ARG A 121 6.44 -9.20 -25.44
C ARG A 121 6.83 -10.51 -26.13
N LEU A 122 6.04 -11.58 -25.95
CA LEU A 122 6.24 -12.86 -26.63
C LEU A 122 6.02 -12.76 -28.14
N ASP A 123 5.06 -11.96 -28.59
CA ASP A 123 4.76 -11.73 -29.99
C ASP A 123 5.85 -10.89 -30.69
N GLU A 124 6.57 -10.05 -29.97
CA GLU A 124 7.68 -9.25 -30.48
C GLU A 124 8.98 -10.05 -30.68
N ASN A 125 9.13 -11.20 -30.01
CA ASN A 125 10.39 -11.94 -29.96
C ASN A 125 10.27 -13.32 -30.62
N GLU A 126 11.13 -13.58 -31.61
CA GLU A 126 11.32 -14.93 -32.17
C GLU A 126 12.03 -15.87 -31.17
N ILE A 127 12.96 -15.33 -30.38
CA ILE A 127 13.73 -16.08 -29.40
C ILE A 127 13.26 -15.73 -27.99
N ILE A 128 12.88 -16.74 -27.20
CA ILE A 128 12.42 -16.58 -25.83
C ILE A 128 13.60 -16.75 -24.88
N PRO A 129 14.05 -15.69 -24.19
CA PRO A 129 15.09 -15.77 -23.20
C PRO A 129 14.73 -16.76 -22.08
N ARG A 130 15.74 -17.49 -21.57
CA ARG A 130 15.57 -18.44 -20.50
C ARG A 130 16.50 -18.09 -19.33
N ALA A 131 15.93 -17.95 -18.16
CA ALA A 131 16.68 -17.75 -16.93
C ALA A 131 17.54 -19.00 -16.62
N ARG A 132 18.65 -18.79 -15.96
CA ARG A 132 19.46 -19.89 -15.41
C ARG A 132 18.66 -20.64 -14.35
N SER A 133 19.04 -21.90 -14.08
CA SER A 133 18.31 -22.75 -13.13
C SER A 133 18.33 -22.21 -11.69
N ASP A 134 19.31 -21.41 -11.33
CA ASP A 134 19.47 -20.73 -10.06
C ASP A 134 18.76 -19.36 -10.00
N GLN A 135 18.22 -18.88 -11.13
CA GLN A 135 17.56 -17.59 -11.30
C GLN A 135 16.09 -17.72 -11.75
N GLN A 136 15.47 -18.87 -11.53
CA GLN A 136 14.06 -19.06 -11.85
C GLN A 136 13.17 -18.12 -11.03
N PHE A 137 12.05 -17.69 -11.62
CA PHE A 137 11.01 -16.99 -10.87
C PHE A 137 10.29 -17.96 -9.94
N HIS A 138 10.32 -17.73 -8.65
CA HIS A 138 9.64 -18.53 -7.66
C HIS A 138 8.38 -17.81 -7.18
N PHE A 139 7.22 -18.43 -7.38
CA PHE A 139 5.97 -17.88 -6.91
C PHE A 139 5.82 -18.09 -5.40
N VAL A 140 5.77 -16.96 -4.70
CA VAL A 140 5.53 -16.90 -3.25
C VAL A 140 4.15 -16.30 -3.03
N ARG A 141 3.36 -16.91 -2.15
CA ARG A 141 2.07 -16.40 -1.73
C ARG A 141 2.22 -15.65 -0.41
N SER A 142 1.56 -14.52 -0.29
CA SER A 142 1.46 -13.85 1.02
C SER A 142 0.18 -14.23 1.76
N GLN A 143 0.31 -14.19 3.07
CA GLN A 143 -0.80 -14.11 4.01
C GLN A 143 -0.53 -12.93 4.94
N ILE A 144 -1.46 -11.98 4.96
CA ILE A 144 -1.38 -10.85 5.89
C ILE A 144 -1.78 -11.35 7.29
N VAL A 145 -0.96 -10.99 8.29
CA VAL A 145 -1.27 -11.18 9.70
C VAL A 145 -1.41 -9.83 10.34
N VAL A 146 -2.53 -9.58 11.00
CA VAL A 146 -2.88 -8.29 11.59
C VAL A 146 -2.80 -8.40 13.11
N PHE A 147 -2.13 -7.43 13.72
CA PHE A 147 -1.94 -7.32 15.17
C PHE A 147 -2.72 -6.14 15.72
N ASP A 148 -3.36 -6.32 16.86
CA ASP A 148 -3.94 -5.21 17.60
C ASP A 148 -2.84 -4.55 18.44
N THR A 149 -2.61 -3.24 18.21
CA THR A 149 -1.61 -2.50 19.00
C THR A 149 -2.15 -2.02 20.34
N HIS A 150 -3.45 -2.18 20.59
CA HIS A 150 -4.18 -1.65 21.75
C HIS A 150 -4.11 -0.11 21.89
N HIS A 151 -3.76 0.58 20.80
CA HIS A 151 -3.77 2.04 20.74
C HIS A 151 -4.97 2.53 19.96
N GLU A 152 -5.71 3.48 20.54
CA GLU A 152 -6.87 4.10 19.93
C GLU A 152 -6.72 5.62 19.82
N ILE A 153 -7.11 6.16 18.68
CA ILE A 153 -7.19 7.59 18.44
C ILE A 153 -8.65 8.01 18.58
N LYS A 154 -8.95 8.84 19.57
CA LYS A 154 -10.31 9.31 19.86
C LYS A 154 -10.68 10.59 19.11
N MET A 155 -9.69 11.37 18.70
CA MET A 155 -9.89 12.68 18.07
C MET A 155 -8.99 12.81 16.84
N PRO A 156 -9.51 13.24 15.68
CA PRO A 156 -8.76 13.39 14.44
C PRO A 156 -7.47 14.20 14.56
N GLU A 157 -7.46 15.21 15.41
CA GLU A 157 -6.32 16.08 15.65
C GLU A 157 -5.09 15.32 16.21
N ALA A 158 -5.34 14.18 16.88
CA ALA A 158 -4.28 13.33 17.43
C ALA A 158 -3.47 12.59 16.34
N LEU A 159 -4.01 12.45 15.12
CA LEU A 159 -3.27 11.89 13.97
C LEU A 159 -1.95 12.60 13.73
N ALA A 160 -1.93 13.94 13.80
CA ALA A 160 -0.70 14.72 13.64
C ALA A 160 0.42 14.39 14.63
N LYS A 161 0.05 13.88 15.82
CA LYS A 161 1.02 13.50 16.86
C LYS A 161 1.40 12.02 16.81
N ILE A 162 0.47 11.16 16.36
CA ILE A 162 0.62 9.72 16.46
C ILE A 162 1.21 9.11 15.19
N VAL A 163 0.77 9.58 13.99
CA VAL A 163 1.23 9.02 12.71
C VAL A 163 2.76 9.03 12.52
N PRO A 164 3.53 10.04 13.00
CA PRO A 164 4.99 9.99 12.94
C PRO A 164 5.62 8.77 13.62
N TRP A 165 4.92 8.14 14.57
CA TRP A 165 5.45 7.10 15.47
C TRP A 165 4.86 5.71 15.26
N ILE A 166 3.82 5.57 14.41
CA ILE A 166 3.29 4.23 14.10
C ILE A 166 4.33 3.44 13.29
N SER A 167 4.23 2.11 13.35
CA SER A 167 5.10 1.22 12.57
C SER A 167 4.88 1.38 11.06
N VAL A 168 5.82 0.94 10.25
CA VAL A 168 5.64 0.86 8.80
C VAL A 168 4.58 -0.17 8.43
N GLY A 169 4.40 -1.24 9.21
CA GLY A 169 3.31 -2.19 9.06
C GLY A 169 1.94 -1.55 9.30
N SER A 170 1.82 -0.66 10.30
CA SER A 170 0.59 0.12 10.51
C SER A 170 0.28 1.03 9.31
N VAL A 171 1.31 1.71 8.74
CA VAL A 171 1.12 2.54 7.54
C VAL A 171 0.66 1.68 6.37
N PHE A 172 1.31 0.54 6.16
CA PHE A 172 0.92 -0.40 5.11
C PHE A 172 -0.53 -0.86 5.27
N TYR A 173 -0.91 -1.31 6.47
CA TYR A 173 -2.25 -1.82 6.76
C TYR A 173 -3.33 -0.77 6.55
N HIS A 174 -3.14 0.43 7.13
CA HIS A 174 -4.17 1.47 7.14
C HIS A 174 -4.22 2.31 5.86
N PHE A 175 -3.11 2.45 5.13
CA PHE A 175 -3.05 3.33 3.98
C PHE A 175 -2.98 2.60 2.63
N ILE A 176 -2.33 1.42 2.58
CA ILE A 176 -2.18 0.65 1.34
C ILE A 176 -3.20 -0.48 1.29
N ASP A 177 -3.11 -1.44 2.21
CA ASP A 177 -3.97 -2.62 2.19
C ASP A 177 -5.46 -2.27 2.34
N ALA A 178 -5.77 -1.21 3.10
CA ALA A 178 -7.13 -0.71 3.29
C ALA A 178 -7.85 -0.38 1.97
N ARG A 179 -7.14 0.19 0.99
CA ARG A 179 -7.70 0.56 -0.32
C ARG A 179 -8.24 -0.63 -1.12
N ARG A 180 -7.86 -1.84 -0.73
CA ARG A 180 -8.27 -3.09 -1.37
C ARG A 180 -9.33 -3.85 -0.56
N ARG A 181 -9.70 -3.33 0.60
CA ARG A 181 -10.71 -3.95 1.46
C ARG A 181 -12.09 -3.38 1.14
N PRO A 182 -13.06 -4.26 0.74
CA PRO A 182 -14.45 -3.84 0.59
C PRO A 182 -15.05 -3.49 1.96
N PRO A 183 -16.13 -2.68 2.02
CA PRO A 183 -16.83 -2.09 0.89
C PRO A 183 -16.25 -0.73 0.43
N GLU A 184 -15.44 -0.04 1.25
CA GLU A 184 -15.08 1.36 1.01
C GLU A 184 -14.03 1.53 -0.10
N GLY A 185 -13.05 0.62 -0.21
CA GLY A 185 -11.98 0.72 -1.21
C GLY A 185 -11.09 1.95 -1.07
N ILE A 186 -11.06 2.57 0.11
CA ILE A 186 -10.24 3.73 0.44
C ILE A 186 -9.38 3.44 1.67
N ASP A 187 -8.37 4.27 1.94
CA ASP A 187 -7.58 4.11 3.16
C ASP A 187 -8.39 4.37 4.43
N ASP A 188 -8.00 3.70 5.52
CA ASP A 188 -8.72 3.77 6.79
C ASP A 188 -8.73 5.18 7.40
N PHE A 189 -7.71 6.01 7.12
CA PHE A 189 -7.66 7.38 7.61
C PHE A 189 -8.77 8.22 6.97
N ARG A 190 -8.92 8.14 5.64
CA ARG A 190 -10.01 8.83 4.93
C ARG A 190 -11.38 8.32 5.34
N ALA A 191 -11.55 6.99 5.47
CA ALA A 191 -12.80 6.39 5.91
C ALA A 191 -13.23 6.94 7.29
N TRP A 192 -12.30 6.95 8.25
CA TRP A 192 -12.56 7.45 9.59
C TRP A 192 -12.78 8.97 9.66
N LEU A 193 -11.98 9.75 8.92
CA LEU A 193 -12.12 11.21 8.85
C LEU A 193 -13.45 11.61 8.22
N SER A 194 -13.88 10.95 7.15
CA SER A 194 -15.17 11.21 6.50
C SER A 194 -16.34 10.91 7.44
N ALA A 195 -16.27 9.82 8.21
CA ALA A 195 -17.25 9.51 9.26
C ALA A 195 -17.23 10.54 10.41
N SER A 196 -16.09 11.25 10.59
CA SER A 196 -15.92 12.26 11.64
C SER A 196 -16.48 13.64 11.27
N GLY A 197 -16.89 13.87 10.02
CA GLY A 197 -17.60 15.06 9.57
C GLY A 197 -16.99 15.76 8.35
N GLU A 198 -17.83 16.49 7.65
CA GLU A 198 -17.54 17.23 6.41
C GLU A 198 -16.35 18.22 6.53
N LYS A 199 -16.04 18.70 7.71
CA LYS A 199 -14.93 19.61 7.95
C LYS A 199 -13.56 19.02 7.56
N TYR A 200 -13.45 17.69 7.50
CA TYR A 200 -12.21 16.99 7.11
C TYR A 200 -12.11 16.69 5.61
N LYS A 201 -13.07 17.11 4.79
CA LYS A 201 -13.10 16.84 3.36
C LYS A 201 -11.80 17.26 2.67
N LYS A 202 -11.31 18.48 2.90
CA LYS A 202 -10.04 18.94 2.32
C LYS A 202 -8.84 18.06 2.70
N LEU A 203 -8.84 17.51 3.92
CA LEU A 203 -7.80 16.59 4.37
C LEU A 203 -7.91 15.25 3.63
N CYS A 204 -9.14 14.74 3.49
CA CYS A 204 -9.41 13.51 2.73
C CYS A 204 -9.00 13.65 1.26
N ASP A 205 -9.29 14.79 0.63
CA ASP A 205 -8.89 15.07 -0.76
C ASP A 205 -7.36 15.03 -0.90
N ARG A 206 -6.62 15.65 0.03
CA ARG A 206 -5.15 15.60 0.04
C ARG A 206 -4.56 14.21 0.28
N LEU A 207 -5.19 13.43 1.15
CA LEU A 207 -4.77 12.04 1.37
C LEU A 207 -5.04 11.16 0.15
N ALA A 208 -6.07 11.48 -0.64
CA ALA A 208 -6.38 10.78 -1.88
C ALA A 208 -5.32 10.96 -2.96
N GLU A 209 -4.65 12.13 -2.98
CA GLU A 209 -3.58 12.47 -3.94
C GLU A 209 -2.23 11.80 -3.63
N VAL A 210 -2.09 11.17 -2.45
CA VAL A 210 -0.84 10.52 -2.06
C VAL A 210 -0.67 9.20 -2.79
N ASP A 211 0.40 9.09 -3.56
CA ASP A 211 0.83 7.83 -4.16
C ASP A 211 1.40 6.89 -3.07
N PRO A 212 0.80 5.70 -2.88
CA PRO A 212 1.25 4.77 -1.86
C PRO A 212 2.27 3.74 -2.35
N TYR A 213 2.57 3.67 -3.67
CA TYR A 213 3.28 2.54 -4.24
C TYR A 213 4.74 2.82 -4.59
N PHE A 214 5.03 3.95 -5.26
CA PHE A 214 6.39 4.26 -5.75
C PHE A 214 7.31 4.91 -4.69
N VAL A 215 6.95 4.79 -3.41
CA VAL A 215 7.70 5.34 -2.30
C VAL A 215 7.99 4.28 -1.23
N THR A 216 9.02 4.48 -0.41
CA THR A 216 9.22 3.62 0.75
C THR A 216 8.16 3.87 1.82
N LEU A 217 7.80 2.86 2.63
CA LEU A 217 6.84 3.03 3.72
C LEU A 217 7.28 4.10 4.75
N SER A 218 8.59 4.28 4.93
CA SER A 218 9.12 5.33 5.80
C SER A 218 8.91 6.72 5.21
N ALA A 219 9.12 6.88 3.90
CA ALA A 219 8.84 8.13 3.19
C ALA A 219 7.34 8.42 3.16
N LEU A 220 6.50 7.41 2.92
CA LEU A 220 5.05 7.52 2.98
C LEU A 220 4.58 7.97 4.37
N ARG A 221 5.06 7.34 5.44
CA ARG A 221 4.76 7.75 6.82
C ARG A 221 5.14 9.21 7.08
N HIS A 222 6.30 9.62 6.60
CA HIS A 222 6.75 11.01 6.72
C HIS A 222 5.84 11.98 5.98
N GLN A 223 5.46 11.65 4.74
CA GLN A 223 4.54 12.45 3.92
C GLN A 223 3.17 12.60 4.60
N LEU A 224 2.59 11.50 5.07
CA LEU A 224 1.33 11.51 5.82
C LEU A 224 1.44 12.38 7.09
N SER A 225 2.57 12.28 7.81
CA SER A 225 2.82 13.08 9.01
C SER A 225 2.85 14.58 8.70
N LEU A 226 3.44 14.98 7.58
CA LEU A 226 3.46 16.37 7.14
C LEU A 226 2.05 16.86 6.79
N ILE A 227 1.25 16.07 6.05
CA ILE A 227 -0.12 16.41 5.68
C ILE A 227 -0.98 16.63 6.93
N PHE A 228 -0.97 15.67 7.88
CA PHE A 228 -1.72 15.82 9.13
C PHE A 228 -1.26 17.01 9.95
N SER A 229 0.06 17.20 10.08
CA SER A 229 0.61 18.31 10.86
C SER A 229 0.26 19.68 10.27
N ALA A 230 0.34 19.82 8.95
CA ALA A 230 -0.01 21.06 8.27
C ALA A 230 -1.51 21.38 8.43
N TYR A 231 -2.37 20.40 8.24
CA TYR A 231 -3.82 20.59 8.38
C TYR A 231 -4.22 20.99 9.81
N PHE A 232 -3.76 20.27 10.82
CA PHE A 232 -4.17 20.50 12.20
C PHE A 232 -3.45 21.69 12.87
N LYS A 233 -2.35 22.17 12.30
CA LYS A 233 -1.72 23.43 12.72
C LYS A 233 -2.29 24.68 12.03
N GLY A 234 -3.24 24.52 11.12
CA GLY A 234 -3.86 25.62 10.39
C GLY A 234 -3.00 26.20 9.26
N ALA A 235 -2.05 25.41 8.73
CA ALA A 235 -1.18 25.80 7.61
C ALA A 235 -1.72 25.33 6.23
N LEU A 236 -2.98 24.85 6.21
CA LEU A 236 -3.68 24.36 5.01
C LEU A 236 -5.00 25.07 4.82
#